data_b819bc661fb9de48039e1a24e2e13df3
#
_entry.id   b819bc661fb9de48039e1a24e2e13df3
#
_cell.length_a   1.000
_cell.length_b   1.000
_cell.length_c   1.000
_cell.angle_alpha   90.00
_cell.angle_beta   90.00
_cell.angle_gamma   90.00
#
_symmetry.space_group_name_H-M   'P 1'
#
loop_
_entity.id
_entity.type
_entity.pdbx_description
1 polymer ?
#
loop_
_entity_poly.entity_id
_entity_poly.type
_entity_poly.pdbx_seq_one_letter_code
_entity_poly.pdbx_strand_id
1 'polypeptide(L)'
;MIKNIKLIIATTICLLLITIYANTAENKILLKINNQIITSLDILTELDYLGTINKEIKKIEKEKAFEISKNSIIREKIKEIEIKRVIKEIKIEDKILSNLIISYFKEFEINTITE
;
A
#
# COMPACT_ATOMS: atom_id res chain seq x y z
N MET A 1 -10.41 -42.95 29.36
CA MET A 1 -9.42 -41.94 29.77
C MET A 1 -8.30 -41.72 28.73
N ILE A 2 -7.60 -42.74 28.28
CA ILE A 2 -6.51 -42.67 27.30
C ILE A 2 -6.93 -42.08 25.95
N LYS A 3 -8.16 -42.37 25.48
CA LYS A 3 -8.70 -41.90 24.19
C LYS A 3 -8.88 -40.36 24.19
N ASN A 4 -9.31 -39.79 25.30
CA ASN A 4 -9.50 -38.33 25.44
C ASN A 4 -8.14 -37.58 25.53
N ILE A 5 -7.13 -38.20 26.14
CA ILE A 5 -5.78 -37.64 26.23
C ILE A 5 -5.13 -37.53 24.84
N LYS A 6 -5.29 -38.59 24.01
CA LYS A 6 -4.79 -38.56 22.61
C LYS A 6 -5.48 -37.49 21.79
N LEU A 7 -6.76 -37.25 21.96
CA LEU A 7 -7.51 -36.23 21.29
C LEU A 7 -7.02 -34.83 21.69
N ILE A 8 -6.81 -34.59 22.98
CA ILE A 8 -6.29 -33.31 23.51
C ILE A 8 -4.89 -33.03 22.97
N ILE A 9 -3.99 -34.01 22.94
CA ILE A 9 -2.64 -33.85 22.39
C ILE A 9 -2.70 -33.54 20.89
N ALA A 10 -3.55 -34.22 20.12
CA ALA A 10 -3.70 -33.97 18.68
C ALA A 10 -4.23 -32.54 18.39
N THR A 11 -5.22 -32.08 19.15
CA THR A 11 -5.75 -30.70 18.98
C THR A 11 -4.71 -29.65 19.38
N THR A 12 -3.93 -29.86 20.41
CA THR A 12 -2.87 -28.93 20.84
C THR A 12 -1.74 -28.85 19.81
N ILE A 13 -1.33 -29.98 19.21
CA ILE A 13 -0.33 -30.01 18.14
C ILE A 13 -0.86 -29.31 16.89
N CYS A 14 -2.14 -29.50 16.53
CA CYS A 14 -2.75 -28.83 15.39
C CYS A 14 -2.83 -27.31 15.58
N LEU A 15 -3.14 -26.85 16.80
CA LEU A 15 -3.16 -25.44 17.14
C LEU A 15 -1.76 -24.80 17.09
N LEU A 16 -0.72 -25.51 17.55
CA LEU A 16 0.68 -25.07 17.46
C LEU A 16 1.18 -24.97 16.00
N LEU A 17 0.72 -25.83 15.11
CA LEU A 17 1.13 -25.78 13.70
C LEU A 17 0.53 -24.58 12.95
N ILE A 18 -0.62 -24.06 13.35
CA ILE A 18 -1.27 -22.92 12.72
C ILE A 18 -0.49 -21.63 12.97
N THR A 19 0.22 -21.50 14.09
CA THR A 19 0.97 -20.27 14.44
C THR A 19 2.27 -20.07 13.61
N ILE A 20 2.74 -21.07 12.90
CA ILE A 20 4.02 -21.03 12.15
C ILE A 20 3.87 -20.30 10.81
N TYR A 21 2.65 -20.11 10.29
CA TYR A 21 2.40 -19.51 8.97
C TYR A 21 2.15 -18.00 8.98
N ALA A 22 2.32 -17.32 10.11
CA ALA A 22 2.28 -15.85 10.14
C ALA A 22 3.55 -15.28 9.50
N ASN A 23 3.66 -15.33 8.18
CA ASN A 23 4.62 -14.54 7.42
C ASN A 23 4.23 -13.07 7.55
N THR A 24 4.69 -12.41 8.59
CA THR A 24 4.63 -10.95 8.67
C THR A 24 5.59 -10.40 7.61
N ALA A 25 5.06 -9.72 6.60
CA ALA A 25 5.89 -8.99 5.67
C ALA A 25 6.72 -7.99 6.47
N GLU A 26 8.04 -8.23 6.53
CA GLU A 26 8.94 -7.37 7.28
C GLU A 26 9.01 -6.00 6.59
N ASN A 27 8.55 -4.96 7.28
CA ASN A 27 8.60 -3.60 6.74
C ASN A 27 10.03 -3.06 6.85
N LYS A 28 10.75 -3.03 5.73
CA LYS A 28 12.15 -2.58 5.64
C LYS A 28 12.24 -1.14 5.14
N ILE A 29 13.11 -0.37 5.76
CA ILE A 29 13.50 0.95 5.23
C ILE A 29 14.37 0.70 4.00
N LEU A 30 13.93 1.18 2.84
CA LEU A 30 14.63 1.01 1.58
C LEU A 30 15.40 2.25 1.15
N LEU A 31 14.85 3.43 1.45
CA LEU A 31 15.40 4.72 1.06
C LEU A 31 15.11 5.78 2.10
N LYS A 32 15.98 6.78 2.17
CA LYS A 32 15.76 8.03 2.90
C LYS A 32 16.02 9.19 1.96
N ILE A 33 15.03 10.09 1.84
CA ILE A 33 15.13 11.32 1.04
C ILE A 33 14.92 12.49 2.00
N ASN A 34 15.98 13.25 2.28
CA ASN A 34 15.99 14.26 3.35
C ASN A 34 15.51 13.64 4.69
N ASN A 35 14.39 14.12 5.23
CA ASN A 35 13.78 13.62 6.47
C ASN A 35 12.67 12.60 6.23
N GLN A 36 12.36 12.26 4.98
CA GLN A 36 11.33 11.26 4.64
C GLN A 36 11.95 9.89 4.43
N ILE A 37 11.31 8.87 4.97
CA ILE A 37 11.71 7.47 4.86
C ILE A 37 10.74 6.79 3.91
N ILE A 38 11.27 5.98 2.99
CA ILE A 38 10.48 5.11 2.11
C ILE A 38 10.74 3.67 2.52
N THR A 39 9.68 2.97 2.83
CA THR A 39 9.71 1.57 3.27
C THR A 39 9.25 0.62 2.17
N SER A 40 9.45 -0.68 2.39
CA SER A 40 8.90 -1.71 1.49
C SER A 40 7.38 -1.67 1.43
N LEU A 41 6.71 -1.32 2.53
CA LEU A 41 5.25 -1.19 2.58
C LEU A 41 4.76 -0.02 1.72
N ASP A 42 5.45 1.12 1.75
CA ASP A 42 5.10 2.27 0.92
C ASP A 42 5.13 1.91 -0.56
N ILE A 43 6.16 1.16 -1.00
CA ILE A 43 6.26 0.72 -2.39
C ILE A 43 5.15 -0.26 -2.76
N LEU A 44 4.77 -1.18 -1.86
CA LEU A 44 3.66 -2.10 -2.09
C LEU A 44 2.32 -1.37 -2.18
N THR A 45 2.11 -0.37 -1.33
CA THR A 45 0.92 0.49 -1.38
C THR A 45 0.84 1.27 -2.70
N GLU A 46 1.97 1.83 -3.15
CA GLU A 46 2.06 2.49 -4.45
C GLU A 46 1.81 1.52 -5.61
N LEU A 47 2.30 0.28 -5.51
CA LEU A 47 2.04 -0.75 -6.50
C LEU A 47 0.55 -1.07 -6.63
N ASP A 48 -0.16 -1.20 -5.51
CA ASP A 48 -1.60 -1.43 -5.49
C ASP A 48 -2.37 -0.25 -6.09
N TYR A 49 -1.96 0.98 -5.75
CA TYR A 49 -2.51 2.20 -6.31
C TYR A 49 -2.33 2.26 -7.84
N LEU A 50 -1.09 2.09 -8.31
CA LEU A 50 -0.79 2.08 -9.75
C LEU A 50 -1.54 0.96 -10.49
N GLY A 51 -1.67 -0.22 -9.88
CA GLY A 51 -2.42 -1.34 -10.44
C GLY A 51 -3.94 -1.11 -10.46
N THR A 52 -4.46 -0.18 -9.66
CA THR A 52 -5.86 0.25 -9.70
C THR A 52 -6.09 1.22 -10.86
N ILE A 53 -5.19 2.18 -11.04
CA ILE A 53 -5.28 3.17 -12.13
C ILE A 53 -4.99 2.51 -13.49
N ASN A 54 -3.98 1.63 -13.56
CA ASN A 54 -3.57 0.98 -14.79
C ASN A 54 -3.46 -0.54 -14.59
N LYS A 55 -4.45 -1.27 -15.08
CA LYS A 55 -4.52 -2.74 -14.98
C LYS A 55 -3.35 -3.46 -15.67
N GLU A 56 -2.65 -2.81 -16.60
CA GLU A 56 -1.47 -3.39 -17.26
C GLU A 56 -0.30 -3.59 -16.29
N ILE A 57 -0.20 -2.76 -15.24
CA ILE A 57 0.80 -2.90 -14.17
C ILE A 57 0.71 -4.29 -13.48
N LYS A 58 -0.50 -4.84 -13.37
CA LYS A 58 -0.72 -6.18 -12.77
C LYS A 58 -0.27 -7.33 -13.66
N LYS A 59 -0.03 -7.07 -14.95
CA LYS A 59 0.36 -8.08 -15.94
C LYS A 59 1.88 -8.18 -16.14
N ILE A 60 2.62 -7.16 -15.72
CA ILE A 60 4.07 -7.14 -15.85
C ILE A 60 4.74 -7.95 -14.74
N GLU A 61 5.99 -8.32 -14.96
CA GLU A 61 6.83 -9.03 -14.01
C GLU A 61 6.93 -8.29 -12.67
N LYS A 62 6.84 -9.01 -11.55
CA LYS A 62 6.78 -8.44 -10.19
C LYS A 62 7.96 -7.50 -9.90
N GLU A 63 9.16 -7.86 -10.32
CA GLU A 63 10.35 -7.03 -10.13
C GLU A 63 10.26 -5.70 -10.86
N LYS A 64 9.76 -5.72 -12.10
CA LYS A 64 9.52 -4.49 -12.88
C LYS A 64 8.41 -3.64 -12.26
N ALA A 65 7.32 -4.26 -11.84
CA ALA A 65 6.23 -3.56 -11.17
C ALA A 65 6.72 -2.88 -9.89
N PHE A 66 7.54 -3.56 -9.10
CA PHE A 66 8.16 -3.03 -7.90
C PHE A 66 9.09 -1.83 -8.19
N GLU A 67 9.95 -1.93 -9.20
CA GLU A 67 10.84 -0.83 -9.60
C GLU A 67 10.06 0.38 -10.14
N ILE A 68 8.98 0.17 -10.89
CA ILE A 68 8.10 1.25 -11.35
C ILE A 68 7.47 1.97 -10.15
N SER A 69 6.93 1.21 -9.18
CA SER A 69 6.30 1.77 -7.98
C SER A 69 7.30 2.51 -7.12
N LYS A 70 8.49 1.97 -6.94
CA LYS A 70 9.61 2.62 -6.24
C LYS A 70 9.98 3.95 -6.88
N ASN A 71 10.13 3.98 -8.20
CA ASN A 71 10.44 5.20 -8.93
C ASN A 71 9.29 6.23 -8.90
N SER A 72 8.05 5.76 -8.86
CA SER A 72 6.87 6.61 -8.72
C SER A 72 6.88 7.33 -7.37
N ILE A 73 6.98 6.57 -6.27
CA ILE A 73 6.95 7.15 -4.92
C ILE A 73 8.16 8.06 -4.65
N ILE A 74 9.34 7.74 -5.19
CA ILE A 74 10.51 8.63 -5.10
C ILE A 74 10.23 9.97 -5.77
N ARG A 75 9.66 9.96 -6.98
CA ARG A 75 9.31 11.20 -7.70
C ARG A 75 8.24 12.01 -6.97
N GLU A 76 7.26 11.33 -6.40
CA GLU A 76 6.22 11.98 -5.59
C GLU A 76 6.84 12.68 -4.38
N LYS A 77 7.70 12.00 -3.63
CA LYS A 77 8.36 12.55 -2.45
C LYS A 77 9.28 13.74 -2.79
N ILE A 78 10.01 13.67 -3.89
CA ILE A 78 10.83 14.79 -4.36
C ILE A 78 9.94 15.99 -4.70
N LYS A 79 8.85 15.80 -5.44
CA LYS A 79 7.88 16.86 -5.76
C LYS A 79 7.28 17.48 -4.48
N GLU A 80 6.88 16.64 -3.53
CA GLU A 80 6.33 17.10 -2.25
C GLU A 80 7.32 17.99 -1.50
N ILE A 81 8.60 17.59 -1.43
CA ILE A 81 9.67 18.35 -0.78
C ILE A 81 9.87 19.71 -1.49
N GLU A 82 9.94 19.71 -2.83
CA GLU A 82 10.13 20.93 -3.61
C GLU A 82 8.93 21.89 -3.48
N ILE A 83 7.71 21.37 -3.52
CA ILE A 83 6.50 22.17 -3.31
C ILE A 83 6.52 22.79 -1.91
N LYS A 84 6.81 22.00 -0.86
CA LYS A 84 6.86 22.49 0.52
C LYS A 84 7.98 23.49 0.77
N ARG A 85 9.05 23.43 -0.03
CA ARG A 85 10.13 24.43 0.02
C ARG A 85 9.68 25.81 -0.47
N VAL A 86 8.82 25.85 -1.49
CA VAL A 86 8.33 27.08 -2.10
C VAL A 86 7.05 27.57 -1.43
N ILE A 87 6.16 26.68 -1.07
CA ILE A 87 4.82 26.95 -0.53
C ILE A 87 4.78 26.42 0.90
N LYS A 88 4.64 27.32 1.88
CA LYS A 88 4.58 26.95 3.31
C LYS A 88 3.32 26.16 3.66
N GLU A 89 2.21 26.43 2.99
CA GLU A 89 0.93 25.77 3.21
C GLU A 89 0.21 25.60 1.86
N ILE A 90 -0.16 24.35 1.56
CA ILE A 90 -0.94 24.02 0.35
C ILE A 90 -2.42 24.13 0.76
N LYS A 91 -3.09 25.20 0.33
CA LYS A 91 -4.53 25.33 0.46
C LYS A 91 -5.17 25.06 -0.89
N ILE A 92 -6.00 24.03 -0.96
CA ILE A 92 -6.81 23.73 -2.13
C ILE A 92 -8.23 24.20 -1.80
N GLU A 93 -8.83 25.01 -2.66
CA GLU A 93 -10.23 25.41 -2.50
C GLU A 93 -11.13 24.17 -2.58
N ASP A 94 -12.10 24.06 -1.67
CA ASP A 94 -13.02 22.91 -1.58
C ASP A 94 -13.73 22.62 -2.91
N LYS A 95 -14.05 23.67 -3.67
CA LYS A 95 -14.66 23.54 -5.00
C LYS A 95 -13.74 22.84 -6.00
N ILE A 96 -12.44 23.15 -5.99
CA ILE A 96 -11.43 22.53 -6.86
C ILE A 96 -11.26 21.07 -6.45
N LEU A 97 -11.15 20.81 -5.15
CA LEU A 97 -11.02 19.47 -4.60
C LEU A 97 -12.24 18.60 -4.96
N SER A 98 -13.45 19.12 -4.76
CA SER A 98 -14.70 18.42 -5.11
C SER A 98 -14.78 18.08 -6.60
N ASN A 99 -14.45 19.04 -7.47
CA ASN A 99 -14.45 18.82 -8.91
C ASN A 99 -13.42 17.75 -9.32
N LEU A 100 -12.24 17.76 -8.70
CA LEU A 100 -11.19 16.78 -8.95
C LEU A 100 -11.66 15.37 -8.53
N ILE A 101 -12.21 15.25 -7.33
CA ILE A 101 -12.77 14.00 -6.81
C ILE A 101 -13.83 13.46 -7.77
N ILE A 102 -14.82 14.29 -8.15
CA ILE A 102 -15.89 13.88 -9.07
C ILE A 102 -15.33 13.41 -10.43
N SER A 103 -14.31 14.09 -10.95
CA SER A 103 -13.68 13.70 -12.23
C SER A 103 -13.01 12.32 -12.12
N TYR A 104 -12.27 12.06 -11.04
CA TYR A 104 -11.66 10.76 -10.78
C TYR A 104 -12.70 9.65 -10.60
N PHE A 105 -13.76 9.90 -9.83
CA PHE A 105 -14.83 8.90 -9.64
C PHE A 105 -15.52 8.52 -10.93
N LYS A 106 -15.75 9.49 -11.83
CA LYS A 106 -16.31 9.22 -13.17
C LYS A 106 -15.39 8.35 -14.01
N GLU A 107 -14.07 8.59 -13.96
CA GLU A 107 -13.09 7.82 -14.70
C GLU A 107 -13.01 6.36 -14.25
N PHE A 108 -13.25 6.11 -12.95
CA PHE A 108 -13.25 4.76 -12.37
C PHE A 108 -14.62 4.09 -12.32
N GLU A 109 -15.66 4.68 -12.94
CA GLU A 109 -17.05 4.18 -12.90
C GLU A 109 -17.62 3.99 -11.48
N ILE A 110 -17.12 4.75 -10.52
CA ILE A 110 -17.60 4.72 -9.13
C ILE A 110 -18.80 5.65 -9.01
N ASN A 111 -20.00 5.08 -8.84
CA ASN A 111 -21.26 5.83 -8.88
C ASN A 111 -21.74 6.36 -7.51
N THR A 112 -21.09 5.97 -6.42
CA THR A 112 -21.51 6.38 -5.07
C THR A 112 -20.31 6.72 -4.19
N ILE A 113 -20.36 7.91 -3.58
CA ILE A 113 -19.51 8.28 -2.45
C ILE A 113 -20.34 7.94 -1.21
N THR A 114 -19.97 6.89 -0.48
CA THR A 114 -20.51 6.67 0.88
C THR A 114 -19.70 7.54 1.83
N GLU A 115 -20.40 8.47 2.51
CA GLU A 115 -19.89 9.27 3.61
C GLU A 115 -19.46 8.41 4.79
#